data_7ce6fe3eae3c78c6e8ebb78ff1134aa6
#
_entry.id   7ce6fe3eae3c78c6e8ebb78ff1134aa6
#
_cell.length_a   1.000
_cell.length_b   1.000
_cell.length_c   1.000
_cell.angle_alpha   90.00
_cell.angle_beta   90.00
_cell.angle_gamma   90.00
#
_symmetry.space_group_name_H-M   'P 1'
#
loop_
_entity.id
_entity.type
_entity.pdbx_description
1 polymer ?
#
loop_
_entity_poly.entity_id
_entity_poly.type
_entity_poly.pdbx_seq_one_letter_code
_entity_poly.pdbx_strand_id
1 'polypeptide(L)'
;MQQAGNVNVIVGMAAMVAVLAAATPQASAADLLKLAAAQRGAWESAPPELGQSAGIFAKHGIDLDVVYTRDGEVEPSVTSGGTDVGVGVGTIGVLRAYAKGAPVRVIGANMTGTANYWYVQANSPIKTVKEINGKTIAYWTSNPASRYDVFDLIKQYSLKARPTIIGGAAVTFNQVMSGHVDVGWAEAPFGVEAVEQGKIRVVARAIDIPAIRRDTVRVVITNVDTLQKRKDVLARFMQAYRETIDWMYSDPAALKRYAEFAGVSEAFAQRLRDEFFTKNMLSPDKIVGLDAIMKEAITSRYLQTPLAKGQISELIQIPPPVR
;
A
#
# COMPACT_ATOMS: atom_id res chain seq x y z
N MET A 1 21.40 67.41 81.48
CA MET A 1 21.15 67.92 80.11
C MET A 1 21.05 66.73 79.21
N GLN A 2 19.81 66.44 78.74
CA GLN A 2 19.40 65.27 77.99
C GLN A 2 19.55 65.51 76.47
N GLN A 3 20.10 64.58 75.79
CA GLN A 3 19.97 64.57 74.34
C GLN A 3 19.23 63.25 73.98
N ALA A 4 18.09 63.41 73.29
CA ALA A 4 17.26 62.34 72.76
C ALA A 4 17.84 61.89 71.43
N GLY A 5 18.04 60.57 71.30
CA GLY A 5 18.44 59.92 70.03
C GLY A 5 17.20 59.40 69.28
N ASN A 6 17.06 59.88 68.06
CA ASN A 6 16.02 59.40 67.12
C ASN A 6 16.37 58.01 66.59
N VAL A 7 15.47 57.05 66.75
CA VAL A 7 15.55 55.73 66.12
C VAL A 7 14.72 55.75 64.81
N ASN A 8 15.43 55.72 63.71
CA ASN A 8 14.80 55.46 62.37
C ASN A 8 14.49 53.98 62.15
N VAL A 9 13.22 53.63 62.09
CA VAL A 9 12.75 52.32 61.68
C VAL A 9 12.67 52.26 60.15
N ILE A 10 13.56 51.54 59.54
CA ILE A 10 13.50 51.22 58.08
C ILE A 10 12.61 50.00 57.91
N VAL A 11 11.40 50.19 57.34
CA VAL A 11 10.53 49.15 56.94
C VAL A 11 10.99 48.61 55.57
N GLY A 12 11.62 47.45 55.55
CA GLY A 12 12.03 46.76 54.35
C GLY A 12 10.82 46.04 53.70
N MET A 13 10.38 46.56 52.57
CA MET A 13 9.37 45.94 51.73
C MET A 13 10.01 44.79 50.86
N ALA A 14 9.87 43.55 51.27
CA ALA A 14 10.31 42.40 50.50
C ALA A 14 9.34 42.17 49.32
N ALA A 15 9.76 42.49 48.09
CA ALA A 15 9.05 42.19 46.88
C ALA A 15 9.21 40.69 46.55
N MET A 16 8.13 39.94 46.72
CA MET A 16 8.06 38.53 46.35
C MET A 16 7.84 38.41 44.83
N VAL A 17 8.92 38.14 44.09
CA VAL A 17 8.84 37.86 42.64
C VAL A 17 8.33 36.42 42.47
N ALA A 18 7.05 36.27 42.12
CA ALA A 18 6.49 34.98 41.71
C ALA A 18 6.99 34.67 40.29
N VAL A 19 7.97 33.77 40.18
CA VAL A 19 8.39 33.20 38.89
C VAL A 19 7.29 32.23 38.44
N LEU A 20 6.41 32.64 37.51
CA LEU A 20 5.58 31.74 36.77
C LEU A 20 6.51 30.90 35.86
N ALA A 21 6.81 29.65 36.27
CA ALA A 21 7.39 28.66 35.42
C ALA A 21 6.34 28.32 34.36
N ALA A 22 6.43 28.91 33.18
CA ALA A 22 5.70 28.46 32.00
C ALA A 22 6.15 27.01 31.73
N ALA A 23 5.28 26.03 32.04
CA ALA A 23 5.47 24.67 31.64
C ALA A 23 5.46 24.63 30.10
N THR A 24 6.64 24.66 29.49
CA THR A 24 6.76 24.31 28.05
C THR A 24 6.21 22.89 27.87
N PRO A 25 5.26 22.69 26.96
CA PRO A 25 4.84 21.34 26.66
C PRO A 25 6.07 20.54 26.22
N GLN A 26 6.43 19.57 27.03
CA GLN A 26 7.53 18.66 26.72
C GLN A 26 7.08 17.89 25.47
N ALA A 27 7.67 18.19 24.31
CA ALA A 27 7.42 17.43 23.10
C ALA A 27 7.73 15.96 23.43
N SER A 28 6.69 15.14 23.52
CA SER A 28 6.86 13.69 23.66
C SER A 28 7.69 13.22 22.49
N ALA A 29 8.74 12.44 22.76
CA ALA A 29 9.50 11.81 21.69
C ALA A 29 8.55 11.02 20.79
N ALA A 30 8.73 11.12 19.49
CA ALA A 30 7.92 10.38 18.54
C ALA A 30 8.08 8.86 18.76
N ASP A 31 6.98 8.12 18.63
CA ASP A 31 7.02 6.66 18.71
C ASP A 31 7.67 6.09 17.46
N LEU A 32 8.82 5.43 17.61
CA LEU A 32 9.47 4.73 16.52
C LEU A 32 8.69 3.46 16.17
N LEU A 33 8.30 3.30 14.89
CA LEU A 33 7.75 2.09 14.31
C LEU A 33 8.69 1.53 13.24
N LYS A 34 9.13 0.28 13.42
CA LYS A 34 9.86 -0.45 12.38
C LYS A 34 8.87 -1.01 11.37
N LEU A 35 9.03 -0.64 10.11
CA LEU A 35 8.11 -1.00 9.04
C LEU A 35 8.85 -1.73 7.91
N ALA A 36 8.36 -2.92 7.55
CA ALA A 36 8.78 -3.60 6.34
C ALA A 36 7.79 -3.30 5.19
N ALA A 37 8.30 -2.89 4.04
CA ALA A 37 7.51 -2.68 2.84
C ALA A 37 8.02 -3.57 1.70
N ALA A 38 7.09 -4.11 0.90
CA ALA A 38 7.43 -4.78 -0.33
C ALA A 38 7.74 -3.74 -1.41
N GLN A 39 8.69 -4.06 -2.29
CA GLN A 39 8.97 -3.33 -3.53
C GLN A 39 9.10 -1.80 -3.41
N ARG A 40 10.32 -1.34 -3.21
CA ARG A 40 10.64 0.09 -3.28
C ARG A 40 10.22 0.66 -4.65
N GLY A 41 9.53 1.79 -4.65
CA GLY A 41 9.09 2.47 -5.87
C GLY A 41 7.73 2.01 -6.41
N ALA A 42 7.07 0.99 -5.85
CA ALA A 42 5.68 0.69 -6.17
C ALA A 42 4.74 1.74 -5.55
N TRP A 43 3.74 2.21 -6.32
CA TRP A 43 2.84 3.28 -5.88
C TRP A 43 2.06 2.92 -4.61
N GLU A 44 1.55 1.69 -4.54
CA GLU A 44 0.78 1.19 -3.39
C GLU A 44 1.63 0.96 -2.14
N SER A 45 2.95 0.81 -2.28
CA SER A 45 3.89 0.65 -1.17
C SER A 45 4.55 1.97 -0.75
N ALA A 46 4.26 3.08 -1.46
CA ALA A 46 4.88 4.38 -1.23
C ALA A 46 4.32 5.19 -0.04
N PRO A 47 3.08 5.00 0.46
CA PRO A 47 2.52 5.85 1.51
C PRO A 47 3.41 6.00 2.75
N PRO A 48 4.09 4.98 3.31
CA PRO A 48 4.96 5.17 4.46
C PRO A 48 6.10 6.17 4.21
N GLU A 49 6.82 6.00 3.11
CA GLU A 49 7.95 6.86 2.74
C GLU A 49 7.52 8.28 2.41
N LEU A 50 6.46 8.42 1.61
CA LEU A 50 5.96 9.72 1.18
C LEU A 50 5.39 10.51 2.36
N GLY A 51 4.60 9.86 3.22
CA GLY A 51 4.04 10.48 4.41
C GLY A 51 5.12 10.86 5.44
N GLN A 52 6.14 10.01 5.61
CA GLN A 52 7.30 10.32 6.45
C GLN A 52 8.03 11.56 5.92
N SER A 53 8.38 11.57 4.63
CA SER A 53 9.08 12.70 3.99
C SER A 53 8.26 13.99 3.97
N ALA A 54 6.92 13.91 3.95
CA ALA A 54 6.01 15.05 4.03
C ALA A 54 5.76 15.52 5.48
N GLY A 55 6.28 14.82 6.48
CA GLY A 55 6.06 15.12 7.90
C GLY A 55 4.67 14.74 8.41
N ILE A 56 3.89 13.97 7.64
CA ILE A 56 2.53 13.56 8.03
C ILE A 56 2.59 12.63 9.24
N PHE A 57 3.46 11.62 9.25
CA PHE A 57 3.62 10.73 10.39
C PHE A 57 4.12 11.47 11.65
N ALA A 58 5.02 12.43 11.48
CA ALA A 58 5.51 13.26 12.59
C ALA A 58 4.38 14.07 13.27
N LYS A 59 3.39 14.59 12.53
CA LYS A 59 2.20 15.27 13.09
C LYS A 59 1.40 14.34 14.00
N HIS A 60 1.44 13.04 13.75
CA HIS A 60 0.78 12.00 14.56
C HIS A 60 1.70 11.43 15.65
N GLY A 61 2.87 12.05 15.89
CA GLY A 61 3.83 11.60 16.88
C GLY A 61 4.48 10.27 16.55
N ILE A 62 4.68 9.97 15.26
CA ILE A 62 5.26 8.71 14.77
C ILE A 62 6.49 9.02 13.92
N ASP A 63 7.53 8.24 14.13
CA ASP A 63 8.72 8.15 13.30
C ASP A 63 8.80 6.73 12.69
N LEU A 64 9.05 6.60 11.38
CA LEU A 64 9.11 5.33 10.69
C LEU A 64 10.55 4.96 10.34
N ASP A 65 10.97 3.77 10.75
CA ASP A 65 12.16 3.08 10.25
C ASP A 65 11.72 2.12 9.14
N VAL A 66 11.80 2.58 7.88
CA VAL A 66 11.28 1.85 6.72
C VAL A 66 12.36 0.99 6.07
N VAL A 67 12.14 -0.32 6.04
CA VAL A 67 13.01 -1.30 5.38
C VAL A 67 12.27 -1.92 4.20
N TYR A 68 12.89 -1.86 3.01
CA TYR A 68 12.37 -2.54 1.82
C TYR A 68 12.92 -3.95 1.74
N THR A 69 12.02 -4.94 1.64
CA THR A 69 12.38 -6.36 1.57
C THR A 69 11.96 -6.94 0.22
N ARG A 70 12.42 -8.17 -0.05
CA ARG A 70 11.97 -8.93 -1.22
C ARG A 70 10.52 -9.39 -1.02
N ASP A 71 9.84 -9.66 -2.14
CA ASP A 71 8.52 -10.31 -2.11
C ASP A 71 8.56 -11.58 -1.26
N GLY A 72 7.58 -11.71 -0.36
CA GLY A 72 7.45 -12.85 0.54
C GLY A 72 8.25 -12.76 1.85
N GLU A 73 9.09 -11.74 2.05
CA GLU A 73 9.86 -11.56 3.30
C GLU A 73 9.19 -10.63 4.32
N VAL A 74 8.23 -9.79 3.90
CA VAL A 74 7.54 -8.84 4.79
C VAL A 74 6.75 -9.56 5.88
N GLU A 75 5.93 -10.56 5.52
CA GLU A 75 5.11 -11.30 6.48
C GLU A 75 5.98 -12.04 7.52
N PRO A 76 7.02 -12.80 7.15
CA PRO A 76 7.94 -13.41 8.11
C PRO A 76 8.63 -12.40 9.04
N SER A 77 9.03 -11.22 8.54
CA SER A 77 9.63 -10.16 9.37
C SER A 77 8.68 -9.66 10.44
N VAL A 78 7.40 -9.47 10.12
CA VAL A 78 6.38 -9.03 11.07
C VAL A 78 6.04 -10.14 12.06
N THR A 79 5.83 -11.36 11.61
CA THR A 79 5.42 -12.49 12.47
C THR A 79 6.51 -12.91 13.44
N SER A 80 7.78 -12.73 13.09
CA SER A 80 8.93 -12.96 13.99
C SER A 80 9.18 -11.81 14.97
N GLY A 81 8.49 -10.66 14.83
CA GLY A 81 8.75 -9.46 15.63
C GLY A 81 9.97 -8.64 15.18
N GLY A 82 10.54 -8.93 14.02
CA GLY A 82 11.64 -8.16 13.43
C GLY A 82 11.20 -6.74 13.02
N THR A 83 9.95 -6.60 12.61
CA THR A 83 9.29 -5.31 12.32
C THR A 83 7.90 -5.25 12.97
N ASP A 84 7.44 -4.03 13.30
CA ASP A 84 6.14 -3.77 13.93
C ASP A 84 4.98 -3.85 12.93
N VAL A 85 5.22 -3.34 11.71
CA VAL A 85 4.22 -3.20 10.65
C VAL A 85 4.78 -3.74 9.34
N GLY A 86 3.92 -4.35 8.53
CA GLY A 86 4.20 -4.77 7.16
C GLY A 86 3.21 -4.14 6.17
N VAL A 87 3.71 -3.60 5.07
CA VAL A 87 2.90 -2.99 4.00
C VAL A 87 3.12 -3.71 2.68
N GLY A 88 2.07 -3.87 1.90
CA GLY A 88 2.14 -4.53 0.58
C GLY A 88 2.11 -6.05 0.64
N VAL A 89 1.60 -6.64 1.72
CA VAL A 89 1.60 -8.09 1.92
C VAL A 89 0.42 -8.74 1.20
N GLY A 90 0.68 -9.80 0.44
CA GLY A 90 -0.37 -10.53 -0.29
C GLY A 90 -1.42 -11.14 0.65
N THR A 91 -2.69 -10.82 0.45
CA THR A 91 -3.80 -11.24 1.33
C THR A 91 -3.87 -12.75 1.48
N ILE A 92 -3.75 -13.52 0.39
CA ILE A 92 -3.76 -15.00 0.43
C ILE A 92 -2.61 -15.55 1.28
N GLY A 93 -1.43 -14.95 1.19
CA GLY A 93 -0.27 -15.31 2.03
C GLY A 93 -0.57 -15.13 3.51
N VAL A 94 -1.18 -14.00 3.87
CA VAL A 94 -1.57 -13.69 5.26
C VAL A 94 -2.63 -14.66 5.77
N LEU A 95 -3.65 -14.99 4.97
CA LEU A 95 -4.65 -16.00 5.32
C LEU A 95 -4.00 -17.36 5.61
N ARG A 96 -3.04 -17.77 4.79
CA ARG A 96 -2.27 -19.02 4.98
C ARG A 96 -1.44 -18.98 6.25
N ALA A 97 -0.71 -17.89 6.49
CA ALA A 97 0.13 -17.74 7.68
C ALA A 97 -0.72 -17.82 8.96
N TYR A 98 -1.83 -17.08 9.00
CA TYR A 98 -2.78 -17.12 10.10
C TYR A 98 -3.37 -18.53 10.34
N ALA A 99 -3.81 -19.21 9.27
CA ALA A 99 -4.33 -20.58 9.36
C ALA A 99 -3.31 -21.59 9.89
N LYS A 100 -2.01 -21.31 9.74
CA LYS A 100 -0.90 -22.08 10.31
C LYS A 100 -0.51 -21.65 11.73
N GLY A 101 -1.24 -20.71 12.34
CA GLY A 101 -1.00 -20.25 13.70
C GLY A 101 0.00 -19.08 13.80
N ALA A 102 0.39 -18.43 12.69
CA ALA A 102 1.25 -17.26 12.77
C ALA A 102 0.56 -16.12 13.53
N PRO A 103 1.30 -15.38 14.40
CA PRO A 103 0.74 -14.29 15.21
C PRO A 103 0.54 -13.00 14.42
N VAL A 104 -0.17 -13.08 13.29
CA VAL A 104 -0.40 -11.96 12.38
C VAL A 104 -1.80 -11.38 12.53
N ARG A 105 -1.93 -10.06 12.36
CA ARG A 105 -3.21 -9.34 12.31
C ARG A 105 -3.19 -8.37 11.13
N VAL A 106 -4.33 -8.23 10.46
CA VAL A 106 -4.56 -7.25 9.39
C VAL A 106 -5.11 -5.97 10.02
N ILE A 107 -4.40 -4.87 9.86
CA ILE A 107 -4.78 -3.55 10.39
C ILE A 107 -5.21 -2.56 9.30
N GLY A 108 -5.18 -2.96 8.03
CA GLY A 108 -5.67 -2.16 6.91
C GLY A 108 -5.62 -2.92 5.59
N ALA A 109 -6.45 -2.50 4.64
CA ALA A 109 -6.20 -2.81 3.24
C ALA A 109 -5.01 -1.96 2.75
N ASN A 110 -4.30 -2.46 1.74
CA ASN A 110 -3.24 -1.70 1.09
C ASN A 110 -3.57 -1.49 -0.40
N MET A 111 -4.10 -2.53 -1.05
CA MET A 111 -4.51 -2.46 -2.45
C MET A 111 -5.73 -3.35 -2.71
N THR A 112 -6.78 -2.76 -3.30
CA THR A 112 -7.98 -3.46 -3.79
C THR A 112 -8.01 -3.39 -5.31
N GLY A 113 -8.10 -4.55 -5.97
CA GLY A 113 -7.87 -4.71 -7.41
C GLY A 113 -6.39 -4.84 -7.73
N THR A 114 -6.07 -4.90 -9.02
CA THR A 114 -4.69 -5.01 -9.54
C THR A 114 -4.38 -3.89 -10.52
N ALA A 115 -3.10 -3.55 -10.67
CA ALA A 115 -2.61 -2.61 -11.67
C ALA A 115 -2.21 -3.32 -12.97
N ASN A 116 -2.75 -4.53 -13.21
CA ASN A 116 -2.52 -5.26 -14.43
C ASN A 116 -3.14 -4.57 -15.64
N TYR A 117 -2.49 -4.72 -16.79
CA TYR A 117 -2.98 -4.21 -18.06
C TYR A 117 -2.54 -5.10 -19.21
N TRP A 118 -3.27 -5.02 -20.32
CA TRP A 118 -2.97 -5.76 -21.54
C TRP A 118 -2.58 -4.80 -22.65
N TYR A 119 -1.55 -5.19 -23.38
CA TYR A 119 -0.95 -4.34 -24.40
C TYR A 119 -0.60 -5.14 -25.65
N VAL A 120 -0.42 -4.40 -26.72
CA VAL A 120 0.05 -4.89 -28.02
C VAL A 120 1.20 -4.01 -28.52
N GLN A 121 1.92 -4.45 -29.53
CA GLN A 121 2.85 -3.56 -30.25
C GLN A 121 2.11 -2.32 -30.75
N ALA A 122 2.76 -1.16 -30.76
CA ALA A 122 2.13 0.09 -31.18
C ALA A 122 1.58 0.06 -32.63
N ASN A 123 2.26 -0.69 -33.52
CA ASN A 123 1.87 -0.89 -34.91
C ASN A 123 0.85 -2.03 -35.12
N SER A 124 0.46 -2.74 -34.07
CA SER A 124 -0.53 -3.82 -34.14
C SER A 124 -1.87 -3.32 -34.72
N PRO A 125 -2.57 -4.12 -35.54
CA PRO A 125 -3.91 -3.80 -35.98
C PRO A 125 -4.95 -3.81 -34.85
N ILE A 126 -4.66 -4.46 -33.70
CA ILE A 126 -5.53 -4.50 -32.53
C ILE A 126 -5.57 -3.12 -31.88
N LYS A 127 -6.72 -2.43 -31.95
CA LYS A 127 -6.92 -1.07 -31.38
C LYS A 127 -7.76 -1.11 -30.10
N THR A 128 -8.61 -2.12 -29.96
CA THR A 128 -9.59 -2.24 -28.87
C THR A 128 -9.55 -3.67 -28.28
N VAL A 129 -10.08 -3.80 -27.07
CA VAL A 129 -10.19 -5.11 -26.40
C VAL A 129 -11.01 -6.14 -27.20
N LYS A 130 -12.00 -5.70 -27.97
CA LYS A 130 -12.85 -6.58 -28.80
C LYS A 130 -12.09 -7.22 -29.98
N GLU A 131 -11.05 -6.56 -30.47
CA GLU A 131 -10.21 -7.05 -31.59
C GLU A 131 -9.20 -8.13 -31.15
N ILE A 132 -9.17 -8.45 -29.86
CA ILE A 132 -8.40 -9.61 -29.32
C ILE A 132 -9.02 -10.96 -29.73
N ASN A 133 -10.22 -10.97 -30.31
CA ASN A 133 -10.85 -12.23 -30.79
C ASN A 133 -9.94 -13.00 -31.75
N GLY A 134 -9.77 -14.32 -31.48
CA GLY A 134 -8.91 -15.20 -32.26
C GLY A 134 -7.40 -15.02 -32.02
N LYS A 135 -6.99 -14.08 -31.16
CA LYS A 135 -5.62 -13.75 -30.86
C LYS A 135 -5.10 -14.49 -29.62
N THR A 136 -3.77 -14.60 -29.52
CA THR A 136 -3.09 -15.10 -28.31
C THR A 136 -3.02 -14.00 -27.27
N ILE A 137 -3.30 -14.35 -26.00
CA ILE A 137 -3.17 -13.45 -24.85
C ILE A 137 -2.35 -14.11 -23.76
N ALA A 138 -1.27 -13.45 -23.36
CA ALA A 138 -0.31 -13.99 -22.40
C ALA A 138 -0.82 -13.96 -20.96
N TYR A 139 -0.40 -14.94 -20.16
CA TYR A 139 -0.48 -14.94 -18.71
C TYR A 139 0.69 -15.73 -18.11
N TRP A 140 0.86 -15.64 -16.78
CA TRP A 140 1.92 -16.32 -16.06
C TRP A 140 1.37 -17.19 -14.93
N THR A 141 1.74 -18.48 -14.90
CA THR A 141 1.25 -19.43 -13.90
C THR A 141 1.80 -19.19 -12.49
N SER A 142 3.01 -18.62 -12.37
CA SER A 142 3.58 -18.26 -11.07
C SER A 142 3.04 -16.94 -10.50
N ASN A 143 2.24 -16.20 -11.28
CA ASN A 143 1.44 -15.07 -10.81
C ASN A 143 -0.04 -15.41 -10.99
N PRO A 144 -0.73 -15.91 -9.95
CA PRO A 144 -2.14 -16.27 -10.05
C PRO A 144 -3.03 -15.13 -10.52
N ALA A 145 -2.75 -13.86 -10.07
CA ALA A 145 -3.53 -12.70 -10.48
C ALA A 145 -3.52 -12.51 -12.00
N SER A 146 -2.37 -12.65 -12.68
CA SER A 146 -2.30 -12.52 -14.13
C SER A 146 -3.19 -13.51 -14.87
N ARG A 147 -3.34 -14.74 -14.34
CA ARG A 147 -4.20 -15.77 -14.90
C ARG A 147 -5.67 -15.42 -14.72
N TYR A 148 -6.09 -15.09 -13.48
CA TYR A 148 -7.50 -14.78 -13.21
C TYR A 148 -7.95 -13.55 -13.97
N ASP A 149 -7.13 -12.51 -13.96
CA ASP A 149 -7.43 -11.26 -14.65
C ASP A 149 -7.61 -11.48 -16.17
N VAL A 150 -6.81 -12.35 -16.80
CA VAL A 150 -7.00 -12.73 -18.23
C VAL A 150 -8.34 -13.43 -18.46
N PHE A 151 -8.72 -14.39 -17.59
CA PHE A 151 -10.00 -15.09 -17.74
C PHE A 151 -11.19 -14.16 -17.43
N ASP A 152 -11.07 -13.25 -16.47
CA ASP A 152 -12.09 -12.24 -16.18
C ASP A 152 -12.23 -11.23 -17.34
N LEU A 153 -11.11 -10.82 -17.95
CA LEU A 153 -11.13 -10.00 -19.17
C LEU A 153 -11.89 -10.73 -20.30
N ILE A 154 -11.54 -11.98 -20.57
CA ILE A 154 -12.19 -12.79 -21.61
C ILE A 154 -13.68 -12.92 -21.35
N LYS A 155 -14.07 -13.21 -20.11
CA LYS A 155 -15.47 -13.32 -19.68
C LYS A 155 -16.22 -12.00 -19.82
N GLN A 156 -15.64 -10.90 -19.30
CA GLN A 156 -16.26 -9.58 -19.31
C GLN A 156 -16.63 -9.12 -20.72
N TYR A 157 -15.74 -9.34 -21.69
CA TYR A 157 -15.92 -8.88 -23.06
C TYR A 157 -16.37 -9.97 -24.02
N SER A 158 -16.68 -11.19 -23.49
CA SER A 158 -17.09 -12.37 -24.28
C SER A 158 -16.12 -12.69 -25.42
N LEU A 159 -14.82 -12.63 -25.13
CA LEU A 159 -13.77 -12.81 -26.13
C LEU A 159 -13.56 -14.28 -26.48
N LYS A 160 -13.22 -14.54 -27.75
CA LYS A 160 -12.71 -15.83 -28.25
C LYS A 160 -11.17 -15.83 -28.33
N ALA A 161 -10.50 -15.19 -27.35
CA ALA A 161 -9.04 -15.17 -27.28
C ALA A 161 -8.48 -16.53 -26.86
N ARG A 162 -7.21 -16.76 -27.13
CA ARG A 162 -6.47 -17.97 -26.74
C ARG A 162 -5.47 -17.65 -25.63
N PRO A 163 -5.83 -17.90 -24.34
CA PRO A 163 -4.89 -17.71 -23.23
C PRO A 163 -3.66 -18.60 -23.42
N THR A 164 -2.47 -18.00 -23.29
CA THR A 164 -1.19 -18.66 -23.56
C THR A 164 -0.24 -18.44 -22.40
N ILE A 165 0.33 -19.51 -21.86
CA ILE A 165 1.33 -19.43 -20.79
C ILE A 165 2.65 -18.96 -21.40
N ILE A 166 3.12 -17.78 -20.96
CA ILE A 166 4.37 -17.19 -21.44
C ILE A 166 5.37 -17.04 -20.29
N GLY A 167 5.05 -16.27 -19.25
CA GLY A 167 5.98 -16.00 -18.17
C GLY A 167 5.76 -14.61 -17.56
N GLY A 168 6.76 -14.13 -16.79
CA GLY A 168 6.73 -12.82 -16.18
C GLY A 168 6.71 -11.67 -17.19
N ALA A 169 6.42 -10.47 -16.71
CA ALA A 169 6.20 -9.29 -17.56
C ALA A 169 7.33 -9.01 -18.56
N ALA A 170 8.61 -9.18 -18.15
CA ALA A 170 9.76 -8.97 -19.04
C ALA A 170 9.84 -10.01 -20.18
N VAL A 171 9.57 -11.29 -19.87
CA VAL A 171 9.52 -12.35 -20.89
C VAL A 171 8.36 -12.10 -21.85
N THR A 172 7.19 -11.78 -21.30
CA THR A 172 5.99 -11.44 -22.08
C THR A 172 6.23 -10.26 -23.01
N PHE A 173 6.90 -9.22 -22.53
CA PHE A 173 7.26 -8.06 -23.33
C PHE A 173 8.10 -8.46 -24.56
N ASN A 174 9.14 -9.25 -24.36
CA ASN A 174 9.99 -9.71 -25.46
C ASN A 174 9.20 -10.58 -26.47
N GLN A 175 8.32 -11.45 -26.01
CA GLN A 175 7.48 -12.28 -26.87
C GLN A 175 6.46 -11.49 -27.70
N VAL A 176 5.91 -10.42 -27.13
CA VAL A 176 5.04 -9.47 -27.88
C VAL A 176 5.86 -8.70 -28.89
N MET A 177 7.02 -8.16 -28.49
CA MET A 177 7.87 -7.36 -29.40
C MET A 177 8.43 -8.16 -30.55
N SER A 178 8.61 -9.47 -30.39
CA SER A 178 9.03 -10.40 -31.48
C SER A 178 7.85 -10.96 -32.28
N GLY A 179 6.60 -10.63 -31.91
CA GLY A 179 5.40 -11.10 -32.63
C GLY A 179 4.99 -12.57 -32.36
N HIS A 180 5.59 -13.23 -31.38
CA HIS A 180 5.22 -14.61 -30.99
C HIS A 180 3.91 -14.65 -30.22
N VAL A 181 3.52 -13.55 -29.56
CA VAL A 181 2.27 -13.38 -28.83
C VAL A 181 1.62 -12.06 -29.28
N ASP A 182 0.31 -12.10 -29.56
CA ASP A 182 -0.41 -10.94 -30.03
C ASP A 182 -0.63 -9.91 -28.92
N VAL A 183 -1.00 -10.38 -27.70
CA VAL A 183 -1.38 -9.53 -26.56
C VAL A 183 -0.58 -9.92 -25.34
N GLY A 184 0.20 -8.99 -24.82
CA GLY A 184 0.94 -9.14 -23.58
C GLY A 184 0.14 -8.69 -22.37
N TRP A 185 0.64 -9.06 -21.18
CA TRP A 185 0.20 -8.55 -19.90
C TRP A 185 1.39 -7.95 -19.14
N ALA A 186 1.11 -6.98 -18.32
CA ALA A 186 2.06 -6.46 -17.35
C ALA A 186 1.31 -5.90 -16.13
N GLU A 187 2.02 -5.73 -15.04
CA GLU A 187 1.57 -4.97 -13.86
C GLU A 187 2.39 -3.66 -13.81
N ALA A 188 1.69 -2.53 -13.69
CA ALA A 188 2.37 -1.24 -13.55
C ALA A 188 3.20 -1.21 -12.24
N PRO A 189 4.41 -0.63 -12.24
CA PRO A 189 4.94 0.31 -13.25
C PRO A 189 5.65 -0.32 -14.45
N PHE A 190 5.85 -1.65 -14.51
CA PHE A 190 6.56 -2.29 -15.62
C PHE A 190 5.88 -1.92 -16.97
N GLY A 191 6.68 -1.55 -17.96
CA GLY A 191 6.23 -1.28 -19.33
C GLY A 191 5.56 0.08 -19.55
N VAL A 192 5.26 0.87 -18.51
CA VAL A 192 4.68 2.22 -18.65
C VAL A 192 5.57 3.13 -19.48
N GLU A 193 6.89 3.07 -19.31
CA GLU A 193 7.86 3.78 -20.14
C GLU A 193 7.74 3.39 -21.63
N ALA A 194 7.52 2.11 -21.92
CA ALA A 194 7.34 1.65 -23.30
C ALA A 194 6.03 2.17 -23.93
N VAL A 195 5.00 2.43 -23.10
CA VAL A 195 3.77 3.15 -23.54
C VAL A 195 4.11 4.59 -23.88
N GLU A 196 4.87 5.29 -23.02
CA GLU A 196 5.28 6.68 -23.26
C GLU A 196 6.14 6.83 -24.51
N GLN A 197 7.03 5.88 -24.75
CA GLN A 197 7.88 5.84 -25.93
C GLN A 197 7.13 5.40 -27.20
N GLY A 198 5.83 5.11 -27.12
CA GLY A 198 5.03 4.65 -28.25
C GLY A 198 5.47 3.30 -28.83
N LYS A 199 6.14 2.45 -28.03
CA LYS A 199 6.54 1.09 -28.42
C LYS A 199 5.39 0.09 -28.30
N ILE A 200 4.55 0.29 -27.30
CA ILE A 200 3.36 -0.53 -27.05
C ILE A 200 2.14 0.36 -26.85
N ARG A 201 0.96 -0.22 -27.04
CA ARG A 201 -0.34 0.39 -26.79
C ARG A 201 -1.15 -0.45 -25.83
N VAL A 202 -1.67 0.17 -24.77
CA VAL A 202 -2.61 -0.46 -23.83
C VAL A 202 -3.95 -0.64 -24.54
N VAL A 203 -4.52 -1.84 -24.45
CA VAL A 203 -5.83 -2.19 -25.04
C VAL A 203 -6.90 -2.49 -23.99
N ALA A 204 -6.49 -2.81 -22.76
CA ALA A 204 -7.38 -2.95 -21.61
C ALA A 204 -6.59 -2.80 -20.31
N ARG A 205 -7.27 -2.38 -19.23
CA ARG A 205 -6.73 -2.29 -17.87
C ARG A 205 -7.59 -3.10 -16.91
N ALA A 206 -6.98 -3.73 -15.92
CA ALA A 206 -7.69 -4.49 -14.89
C ALA A 206 -8.68 -3.60 -14.11
N ILE A 207 -8.32 -2.34 -13.89
CA ILE A 207 -9.19 -1.39 -13.18
C ILE A 207 -10.52 -1.10 -13.90
N ASP A 208 -10.60 -1.36 -15.21
CA ASP A 208 -11.83 -1.19 -16.00
C ASP A 208 -12.77 -2.41 -15.90
N ILE A 209 -12.32 -3.49 -15.24
CA ILE A 209 -13.05 -4.76 -15.13
C ILE A 209 -13.63 -4.90 -13.72
N PRO A 210 -14.98 -4.82 -13.55
CA PRO A 210 -15.61 -4.87 -12.24
C PRO A 210 -15.27 -6.13 -11.42
N ALA A 211 -15.04 -7.27 -12.07
CA ALA A 211 -14.68 -8.52 -11.40
C ALA A 211 -13.30 -8.41 -10.71
N ILE A 212 -12.33 -7.73 -11.33
CA ILE A 212 -10.97 -7.59 -10.81
C ILE A 212 -10.89 -6.54 -9.69
N ARG A 213 -11.70 -5.48 -9.77
CA ARG A 213 -11.68 -4.38 -8.78
C ARG A 213 -12.22 -4.76 -7.40
N ARG A 214 -12.74 -5.96 -7.20
CA ARG A 214 -13.55 -6.30 -6.01
C ARG A 214 -12.76 -6.92 -4.87
N ASP A 215 -11.53 -7.34 -5.09
CA ASP A 215 -10.80 -8.14 -4.12
C ASP A 215 -9.61 -7.36 -3.56
N THR A 216 -9.47 -7.29 -2.24
CA THR A 216 -8.30 -6.71 -1.59
C THR A 216 -7.12 -7.68 -1.70
N VAL A 217 -6.24 -7.40 -2.64
CA VAL A 217 -5.11 -8.29 -2.98
C VAL A 217 -3.90 -8.09 -2.09
N ARG A 218 -3.74 -6.90 -1.48
CA ARG A 218 -2.65 -6.58 -0.56
C ARG A 218 -3.18 -5.90 0.70
N VAL A 219 -2.52 -6.14 1.82
CA VAL A 219 -2.92 -5.67 3.15
C VAL A 219 -1.76 -5.05 3.92
N VAL A 220 -2.12 -4.26 4.94
CA VAL A 220 -1.22 -3.79 6.00
C VAL A 220 -1.38 -4.73 7.19
N ILE A 221 -0.27 -5.25 7.70
CA ILE A 221 -0.26 -6.22 8.80
C ILE A 221 0.57 -5.75 9.99
N THR A 222 0.28 -6.32 11.14
CA THR A 222 1.10 -6.24 12.36
C THR A 222 1.10 -7.59 13.05
N ASN A 223 1.94 -7.79 14.06
CA ASN A 223 1.88 -8.96 14.91
C ASN A 223 1.01 -8.73 16.15
N VAL A 224 0.59 -9.83 16.80
CA VAL A 224 -0.28 -9.81 17.99
C VAL A 224 0.34 -9.01 19.12
N ASP A 225 1.64 -9.15 19.34
CA ASP A 225 2.36 -8.52 20.44
C ASP A 225 2.40 -6.99 20.28
N THR A 226 2.75 -6.50 19.09
CA THR A 226 2.70 -5.08 18.76
C THR A 226 1.27 -4.54 18.88
N LEU A 227 0.27 -5.27 18.38
CA LEU A 227 -1.13 -4.85 18.48
C LEU A 227 -1.61 -4.70 19.92
N GLN A 228 -1.21 -5.61 20.81
CA GLN A 228 -1.59 -5.57 22.22
C GLN A 228 -0.87 -4.45 22.99
N LYS A 229 0.44 -4.30 22.78
CA LYS A 229 1.29 -3.36 23.53
C LYS A 229 1.26 -1.93 23.02
N ARG A 230 0.95 -1.74 21.73
CA ARG A 230 1.08 -0.45 21.03
C ARG A 230 -0.18 -0.10 20.21
N LYS A 231 -1.36 -0.47 20.73
CA LYS A 231 -2.64 -0.29 20.03
C LYS A 231 -2.92 1.18 19.64
N ASP A 232 -2.61 2.11 20.52
CA ASP A 232 -2.74 3.55 20.29
C ASP A 232 -1.78 4.06 19.21
N VAL A 233 -0.54 3.57 19.20
CA VAL A 233 0.47 3.90 18.18
C VAL A 233 0.01 3.40 16.81
N LEU A 234 -0.49 2.16 16.72
CA LEU A 234 -1.03 1.62 15.47
C LEU A 234 -2.27 2.37 14.99
N ALA A 235 -3.12 2.85 15.89
CA ALA A 235 -4.27 3.69 15.51
C ALA A 235 -3.81 5.03 14.91
N ARG A 236 -2.82 5.70 15.52
CA ARG A 236 -2.21 6.93 14.99
C ARG A 236 -1.47 6.69 13.66
N PHE A 237 -0.77 5.56 13.55
CA PHE A 237 -0.15 5.13 12.30
C PHE A 237 -1.18 5.01 11.18
N MET A 238 -2.29 4.30 11.40
CA MET A 238 -3.33 4.14 10.39
C MET A 238 -4.02 5.46 10.07
N GLN A 239 -4.11 6.39 11.01
CA GLN A 239 -4.62 7.74 10.74
C GLN A 239 -3.67 8.53 9.83
N ALA A 240 -2.37 8.53 10.15
CA ALA A 240 -1.34 9.14 9.31
C ALA A 240 -1.28 8.50 7.91
N TYR A 241 -1.47 7.17 7.84
CA TYR A 241 -1.49 6.43 6.59
C TYR A 241 -2.66 6.87 5.68
N ARG A 242 -3.87 7.08 6.26
CA ARG A 242 -5.04 7.63 5.54
C ARG A 242 -4.76 9.05 5.04
N GLU A 243 -4.26 9.92 5.93
CA GLU A 243 -3.92 11.31 5.57
C GLU A 243 -2.89 11.34 4.44
N THR A 244 -1.91 10.44 4.47
CA THR A 244 -0.91 10.33 3.40
C THR A 244 -1.54 9.93 2.08
N ILE A 245 -2.45 8.94 2.05
CA ILE A 245 -3.15 8.56 0.82
C ILE A 245 -3.98 9.73 0.31
N ASP A 246 -4.69 10.44 1.19
CA ASP A 246 -5.46 11.63 0.80
C ASP A 246 -4.57 12.69 0.17
N TRP A 247 -3.42 12.98 0.79
CA TRP A 247 -2.43 13.91 0.28
C TRP A 247 -1.83 13.48 -1.07
N MET A 248 -1.54 12.20 -1.26
CA MET A 248 -1.01 11.65 -2.52
C MET A 248 -1.91 11.93 -3.73
N TYR A 249 -3.22 12.10 -3.52
CA TYR A 249 -4.20 12.34 -4.59
C TYR A 249 -4.72 13.78 -4.63
N SER A 250 -4.44 14.61 -3.64
CA SER A 250 -4.94 15.99 -3.56
C SER A 250 -3.86 17.05 -3.77
N ASP A 251 -2.58 16.74 -3.51
CA ASP A 251 -1.49 17.70 -3.56
C ASP A 251 -0.48 17.37 -4.66
N PRO A 252 -0.22 18.29 -5.61
CA PRO A 252 0.79 18.08 -6.66
C PRO A 252 2.20 17.79 -6.12
N ALA A 253 2.55 18.28 -4.91
CA ALA A 253 3.84 18.01 -4.29
C ALA A 253 4.08 16.52 -4.03
N ALA A 254 3.01 15.73 -3.90
CA ALA A 254 3.10 14.28 -3.72
C ALA A 254 3.69 13.58 -4.95
N LEU A 255 3.30 14.02 -6.17
CA LEU A 255 3.85 13.46 -7.41
C LEU A 255 5.34 13.72 -7.54
N LYS A 256 5.78 14.95 -7.23
CA LYS A 256 7.19 15.30 -7.24
C LYS A 256 7.99 14.44 -6.27
N ARG A 257 7.50 14.31 -5.02
CA ARG A 257 8.17 13.44 -4.01
C ARG A 257 8.21 11.99 -4.43
N TYR A 258 7.11 11.48 -5.01
CA TYR A 258 7.11 10.11 -5.52
C TYR A 258 8.10 9.95 -6.68
N ALA A 259 8.16 10.89 -7.61
CA ALA A 259 9.10 10.86 -8.74
C ALA A 259 10.56 10.80 -8.25
N GLU A 260 10.92 11.63 -7.26
CA GLU A 260 12.22 11.62 -6.60
C GLU A 260 12.50 10.28 -5.90
N PHE A 261 11.54 9.77 -5.13
CA PHE A 261 11.63 8.50 -4.41
C PHE A 261 11.79 7.29 -5.32
N ALA A 262 11.01 7.23 -6.39
CA ALA A 262 11.00 6.11 -7.33
C ALA A 262 12.08 6.24 -8.43
N GLY A 263 12.71 7.42 -8.57
CA GLY A 263 13.70 7.68 -9.61
C GLY A 263 13.10 7.77 -11.00
N VAL A 264 11.88 8.33 -11.13
CA VAL A 264 11.13 8.47 -12.38
C VAL A 264 10.78 9.94 -12.66
N SER A 265 10.26 10.25 -13.86
CA SER A 265 9.77 11.58 -14.15
C SER A 265 8.41 11.86 -13.47
N GLU A 266 8.11 13.15 -13.20
CA GLU A 266 6.79 13.54 -12.68
C GLU A 266 5.66 13.16 -13.65
N ALA A 267 5.90 13.28 -14.97
CA ALA A 267 4.94 12.86 -16.00
C ALA A 267 4.64 11.35 -15.92
N PHE A 268 5.68 10.52 -15.69
CA PHE A 268 5.51 9.09 -15.45
C PHE A 268 4.72 8.83 -14.16
N ALA A 269 5.08 9.50 -13.06
CA ALA A 269 4.39 9.39 -11.78
C ALA A 269 2.89 9.75 -11.90
N GLN A 270 2.59 10.84 -12.62
CA GLN A 270 1.22 11.27 -12.87
C GLN A 270 0.45 10.23 -13.69
N ARG A 271 1.03 9.73 -14.77
CA ARG A 271 0.41 8.68 -15.60
C ARG A 271 0.16 7.41 -14.77
N LEU A 272 1.13 6.99 -13.97
CA LEU A 272 1.01 5.81 -13.11
C LEU A 272 -0.18 5.95 -12.16
N ARG A 273 -0.27 7.07 -11.44
CA ARG A 273 -1.38 7.38 -10.53
C ARG A 273 -2.72 7.41 -11.25
N ASP A 274 -2.80 8.18 -12.34
CA ASP A 274 -4.09 8.52 -12.98
C ASP A 274 -4.64 7.37 -13.83
N GLU A 275 -3.76 6.56 -14.45
CA GLU A 275 -4.19 5.49 -15.34
C GLU A 275 -4.24 4.09 -14.68
N PHE A 276 -3.48 3.84 -13.60
CA PHE A 276 -3.34 2.49 -13.03
C PHE A 276 -3.71 2.40 -11.56
N PHE A 277 -3.63 3.49 -10.79
CA PHE A 277 -3.90 3.49 -9.37
C PHE A 277 -4.92 4.55 -8.99
N THR A 278 -6.21 4.19 -8.91
CA THR A 278 -7.21 5.12 -8.38
C THR A 278 -7.10 5.21 -6.86
N LYS A 279 -7.47 6.36 -6.27
CA LYS A 279 -7.49 6.56 -4.82
C LYS A 279 -8.23 5.45 -4.07
N ASN A 280 -9.38 5.02 -4.62
CA ASN A 280 -10.21 3.98 -4.00
C ASN A 280 -9.51 2.62 -3.90
N MET A 281 -8.54 2.33 -4.77
CA MET A 281 -7.76 1.09 -4.69
C MET A 281 -6.88 1.05 -3.44
N LEU A 282 -6.44 2.22 -2.96
CA LEU A 282 -5.56 2.35 -1.79
C LEU A 282 -6.32 2.59 -0.48
N SER A 283 -7.66 2.64 -0.49
CA SER A 283 -8.45 2.85 0.74
C SER A 283 -8.18 1.76 1.78
N PRO A 284 -7.66 2.11 2.98
CA PRO A 284 -7.23 1.11 3.95
C PRO A 284 -8.36 0.60 4.86
N ASP A 285 -9.57 1.13 4.72
CA ASP A 285 -10.61 1.04 5.76
C ASP A 285 -11.36 -0.29 5.81
N LYS A 286 -11.27 -1.11 4.75
CA LYS A 286 -11.98 -2.39 4.69
C LYS A 286 -11.31 -3.39 3.76
N ILE A 287 -11.43 -4.66 4.11
CA ILE A 287 -11.11 -5.77 3.21
C ILE A 287 -12.36 -6.10 2.38
N VAL A 288 -12.21 -6.09 1.08
CA VAL A 288 -13.30 -6.37 0.11
C VAL A 288 -13.04 -7.71 -0.55
N GLY A 289 -14.10 -8.43 -0.92
CA GLY A 289 -14.00 -9.68 -1.69
C GLY A 289 -13.47 -10.88 -0.89
N LEU A 290 -13.51 -10.85 0.44
CA LEU A 290 -12.86 -11.86 1.29
C LEU A 290 -13.32 -13.29 0.96
N ASP A 291 -14.61 -13.50 0.64
CA ASP A 291 -15.13 -14.83 0.26
C ASP A 291 -14.51 -15.34 -1.04
N ALA A 292 -14.35 -14.46 -2.03
CA ALA A 292 -13.69 -14.79 -3.29
C ALA A 292 -12.20 -15.09 -3.07
N ILE A 293 -11.53 -14.28 -2.26
CA ILE A 293 -10.12 -14.46 -1.88
C ILE A 293 -9.92 -15.80 -1.16
N MET A 294 -10.79 -16.16 -0.22
CA MET A 294 -10.73 -17.46 0.48
C MET A 294 -10.97 -18.63 -0.46
N LYS A 295 -11.96 -18.52 -1.37
CA LYS A 295 -12.19 -19.52 -2.40
C LYS A 295 -10.97 -19.73 -3.28
N GLU A 296 -10.33 -18.63 -3.67
CA GLU A 296 -9.08 -18.65 -4.43
C GLU A 296 -7.95 -19.32 -3.64
N ALA A 297 -7.79 -18.95 -2.37
CA ALA A 297 -6.78 -19.55 -1.50
C ALA A 297 -6.94 -21.06 -1.36
N ILE A 298 -8.18 -21.56 -1.35
CA ILE A 298 -8.48 -23.00 -1.34
C ILE A 298 -8.14 -23.64 -2.68
N THR A 299 -8.56 -23.03 -3.79
CA THR A 299 -8.30 -23.51 -5.15
C THR A 299 -6.79 -23.63 -5.43
N SER A 300 -6.03 -22.65 -4.95
CA SER A 300 -4.57 -22.60 -5.06
C SER A 300 -3.84 -23.37 -3.95
N ARG A 301 -4.56 -24.11 -3.09
CA ARG A 301 -4.03 -24.94 -1.98
C ARG A 301 -3.25 -24.16 -0.91
N TYR A 302 -3.54 -22.87 -0.75
CA TYR A 302 -3.02 -22.04 0.35
C TYR A 302 -3.84 -22.24 1.63
N LEU A 303 -5.14 -22.50 1.50
CA LEU A 303 -6.03 -22.92 2.58
C LEU A 303 -6.61 -24.29 2.29
N GLN A 304 -6.94 -25.05 3.34
CA GLN A 304 -7.69 -26.31 3.21
C GLN A 304 -9.20 -26.08 3.28
N THR A 305 -9.61 -25.18 4.18
CA THR A 305 -11.02 -24.82 4.42
C THR A 305 -11.12 -23.29 4.63
N PRO A 306 -12.30 -22.69 4.42
CA PRO A 306 -12.52 -21.29 4.73
C PRO A 306 -12.30 -21.01 6.22
N LEU A 307 -11.81 -19.83 6.55
CA LEU A 307 -11.75 -19.37 7.93
C LEU A 307 -13.16 -19.11 8.47
N ALA A 308 -13.41 -19.52 9.70
CA ALA A 308 -14.67 -19.25 10.41
C ALA A 308 -14.81 -17.75 10.71
N LYS A 309 -16.06 -17.27 10.89
CA LYS A 309 -16.33 -15.84 11.21
C LYS A 309 -15.52 -15.34 12.41
N GLY A 310 -15.37 -16.15 13.47
CA GLY A 310 -14.56 -15.79 14.63
C GLY A 310 -13.09 -15.60 14.30
N GLN A 311 -12.52 -16.46 13.46
CA GLN A 311 -11.13 -16.38 12.99
C GLN A 311 -10.93 -15.14 12.09
N ILE A 312 -11.91 -14.82 11.24
CA ILE A 312 -11.87 -13.60 10.41
C ILE A 312 -11.88 -12.35 11.29
N SER A 313 -12.76 -12.29 12.32
CA SER A 313 -12.84 -11.16 13.25
C SER A 313 -11.58 -11.04 14.12
N GLU A 314 -10.92 -12.14 14.42
CA GLU A 314 -9.63 -12.14 15.12
C GLU A 314 -8.50 -11.65 14.21
N LEU A 315 -8.47 -12.10 12.97
CA LEU A 315 -7.43 -11.74 12.00
C LEU A 315 -7.52 -10.27 11.58
N ILE A 316 -8.73 -9.76 11.29
CA ILE A 316 -8.93 -8.41 10.73
C ILE A 316 -9.34 -7.45 11.84
N GLN A 317 -8.41 -6.56 12.21
CA GLN A 317 -8.55 -5.58 13.28
C GLN A 317 -8.15 -4.18 12.81
N ILE A 318 -8.89 -3.65 11.85
CA ILE A 318 -8.63 -2.32 11.28
C ILE A 318 -9.05 -1.25 12.27
N PRO A 319 -8.15 -0.35 12.74
CA PRO A 319 -8.50 0.76 13.58
C PRO A 319 -9.48 1.70 12.86
N PRO A 320 -10.59 2.10 13.49
CA PRO A 320 -11.54 3.03 12.86
C PRO A 320 -10.88 4.39 12.59
N PRO A 321 -11.33 5.12 11.55
CA PRO A 321 -10.89 6.49 11.35
C PRO A 321 -11.31 7.36 12.56
N VAL A 322 -10.40 8.22 13.02
CA VAL A 322 -10.71 9.22 14.06
C VAL A 322 -11.55 10.30 13.38
N ARG A 323 -12.71 10.57 13.98
CA ARG A 323 -13.65 11.62 13.51
C ARG A 323 -13.20 13.00 13.97
#